data_c4f16ac5e8941569db60fe4fba462a2a
#
_entry.id   c4f16ac5e8941569db60fe4fba462a2a
#
_cell.length_a   1.000
_cell.length_b   1.000
_cell.length_c   1.000
_cell.angle_alpha   90.00
_cell.angle_beta   90.00
_cell.angle_gamma   90.00
#
_symmetry.space_group_name_H-M   'P 1'
#
loop_
_entity.id
_entity.type
_entity.pdbx_description
1 polymer ?
#
loop_
_entity_poly.entity_id
_entity_poly.type
_entity_poly.pdbx_seq_one_letter_code
_entity_poly.pdbx_strand_id
1 'polypeptide(L)'
;RDLHKEYRRQRQMCIRDSVGSEVSLNIVEVRKPEIDAKLIAENIAQQLERRVGFRRAMKRAVQSAMRLGAQGVRINCAGRLGGAEIARTEWYREGRVPLHTLRAEVDYGEATAQTTYGAIGIKVWVFKGEVIGHDPMAQDKRLAEQTSSPAPRGNG
;
A
#
# COMPACT_ATOMS: atom_id res chain seq x y z
N ARG A 1 -11.04 -1.19 -21.11
CA ARG A 1 -11.73 -2.23 -20.29
C ARG A 1 -11.25 -3.65 -20.63
N ASP A 2 -10.84 -3.94 -21.86
CA ASP A 2 -10.44 -5.28 -22.31
C ASP A 2 -8.98 -5.63 -21.96
N LEU A 3 -8.07 -4.67 -21.96
CA LEU A 3 -6.66 -4.85 -21.58
C LEU A 3 -6.49 -5.46 -20.16
N HIS A 4 -7.32 -5.05 -19.20
CA HIS A 4 -7.27 -5.62 -17.85
C HIS A 4 -7.69 -7.10 -17.81
N LYS A 5 -8.59 -7.53 -18.68
CA LYS A 5 -9.00 -8.94 -18.78
C LYS A 5 -7.89 -9.81 -19.36
N GLU A 6 -7.15 -9.32 -20.34
CA GLU A 6 -6.00 -10.03 -20.94
C GLU A 6 -4.85 -10.19 -19.95
N TYR A 7 -4.45 -9.11 -19.26
CA TYR A 7 -3.43 -9.18 -18.21
C TYR A 7 -3.81 -10.12 -17.07
N ARG A 8 -5.09 -10.17 -16.70
CA ARG A 8 -5.59 -11.12 -15.71
C ARG A 8 -5.43 -12.55 -16.17
N ARG A 9 -5.83 -12.87 -17.40
CA ARG A 9 -5.70 -14.24 -17.99
C ARG A 9 -4.24 -14.65 -18.07
N GLN A 10 -3.36 -13.78 -18.54
CA GLN A 10 -1.93 -14.06 -18.66
C GLN A 10 -1.30 -14.34 -17.30
N ARG A 11 -1.56 -13.51 -16.27
CA ARG A 11 -1.05 -13.75 -14.91
C ARG A 11 -1.59 -15.04 -14.33
N GLN A 12 -2.87 -15.33 -14.49
CA GLN A 12 -3.49 -16.56 -14.01
C GLN A 12 -2.86 -17.80 -14.66
N MET A 13 -2.55 -17.73 -15.95
CA MET A 13 -1.90 -18.80 -16.69
C MET A 13 -0.48 -19.04 -16.18
N CYS A 14 0.34 -17.99 -16.05
CA CYS A 14 1.71 -18.10 -15.53
C CYS A 14 1.77 -18.64 -14.10
N ILE A 15 0.87 -18.20 -13.21
CA ILE A 15 0.83 -18.67 -11.82
C ILE A 15 0.37 -20.13 -11.78
N ARG A 16 -0.64 -20.51 -12.55
CA ARG A 16 -1.13 -21.90 -12.63
C ARG A 16 -0.04 -22.84 -13.11
N ASP A 17 0.73 -22.44 -14.13
CA ASP A 17 1.81 -23.26 -14.69
C ASP A 17 2.95 -23.44 -13.67
N SER A 18 3.19 -22.43 -12.82
CA SER A 18 4.23 -22.50 -11.78
C SER A 18 3.81 -23.30 -10.54
N VAL A 19 2.54 -23.28 -10.18
CA VAL A 19 2.02 -23.90 -8.94
C VAL A 19 1.42 -25.28 -9.19
N GLY A 20 1.02 -25.60 -10.42
CA GLY A 20 0.39 -26.86 -10.81
C GLY A 20 -1.03 -27.05 -10.24
N SER A 21 -1.63 -26.01 -9.67
CA SER A 21 -2.98 -26.03 -9.12
C SER A 21 -3.86 -24.94 -9.74
N GLU A 22 -5.17 -25.10 -9.64
CA GLU A 22 -6.11 -24.10 -10.12
C GLU A 22 -6.04 -22.83 -9.27
N VAL A 23 -5.81 -21.67 -9.92
CA VAL A 23 -5.65 -20.38 -9.27
C VAL A 23 -6.78 -19.44 -9.68
N SER A 24 -7.49 -18.89 -8.70
CA SER A 24 -8.47 -17.83 -8.89
C SER A 24 -7.86 -16.46 -8.57
N LEU A 25 -7.90 -15.53 -9.52
CA LEU A 25 -7.45 -14.15 -9.36
C LEU A 25 -8.65 -13.21 -9.23
N ASN A 26 -8.72 -12.49 -8.11
CA ASN A 26 -9.68 -11.41 -7.94
C ASN A 26 -8.95 -10.05 -8.02
N ILE A 27 -9.37 -9.20 -8.94
CA ILE A 27 -8.78 -7.87 -9.13
C ILE A 27 -9.73 -6.84 -8.53
N VAL A 28 -9.26 -6.14 -7.52
CA VAL A 28 -9.98 -5.04 -6.87
C VAL A 28 -9.39 -3.71 -7.33
N GLU A 29 -10.25 -2.81 -7.79
CA GLU A 29 -9.84 -1.47 -8.22
C GLU A 29 -9.63 -0.57 -6.99
N VAL A 30 -8.45 0.03 -6.87
CA VAL A 30 -8.13 1.04 -5.86
C VAL A 30 -8.54 2.41 -6.40
N ARG A 31 -9.61 2.99 -5.86
CA ARG A 31 -10.16 4.28 -6.34
C ARG A 31 -9.29 5.49 -6.01
N LYS A 32 -8.57 5.44 -4.89
CA LYS A 32 -7.72 6.55 -4.41
C LYS A 32 -6.30 6.04 -4.08
N PRO A 33 -5.46 5.84 -5.09
CA PRO A 33 -4.11 5.27 -4.88
C PRO A 33 -3.19 6.16 -4.03
N GLU A 34 -3.45 7.46 -3.99
CA GLU A 34 -2.65 8.39 -3.19
C GLU A 34 -2.97 8.38 -1.68
N ILE A 35 -3.99 7.62 -1.25
CA ILE A 35 -4.31 7.38 0.17
C ILE A 35 -3.89 5.96 0.60
N ASP A 36 -3.53 5.11 -0.33
CA ASP A 36 -3.01 3.78 -0.06
C ASP A 36 -1.53 3.86 0.34
N ALA A 37 -1.21 3.42 1.56
CA ALA A 37 0.14 3.54 2.11
C ALA A 37 1.18 2.75 1.31
N LYS A 38 0.80 1.58 0.77
CA LYS A 38 1.68 0.75 -0.04
C LYS A 38 2.04 1.41 -1.37
N LEU A 39 1.04 1.96 -2.06
CA LEU A 39 1.23 2.64 -3.33
C LEU A 39 2.02 3.94 -3.17
N ILE A 40 1.83 4.67 -2.07
CA ILE A 40 2.65 5.85 -1.73
C ILE A 40 4.10 5.43 -1.53
N ALA A 41 4.36 4.36 -0.77
CA ALA A 41 5.72 3.88 -0.52
C ALA A 41 6.43 3.48 -1.83
N GLU A 42 5.75 2.74 -2.70
CA GLU A 42 6.27 2.34 -4.01
C GLU A 42 6.55 3.53 -4.93
N ASN A 43 5.66 4.52 -4.95
CA ASN A 43 5.85 5.75 -5.73
C ASN A 43 7.09 6.52 -5.27
N ILE A 44 7.29 6.65 -3.94
CA ILE A 44 8.50 7.28 -3.40
C ILE A 44 9.74 6.47 -3.77
N ALA A 45 9.70 5.13 -3.68
CA ALA A 45 10.80 4.26 -4.06
C ALA A 45 11.22 4.49 -5.51
N GLN A 46 10.27 4.49 -6.44
CA GLN A 46 10.54 4.75 -7.86
C GLN A 46 11.12 6.15 -8.11
N GLN A 47 10.66 7.17 -7.35
CA GLN A 47 11.23 8.51 -7.45
C GLN A 47 12.69 8.56 -6.96
N LEU A 48 13.01 7.84 -5.88
CA LEU A 48 14.39 7.75 -5.36
C LEU A 48 15.32 7.02 -6.33
N GLU A 49 14.86 5.97 -6.97
CA GLU A 49 15.59 5.25 -8.02
C GLU A 49 15.89 6.15 -9.23
N ARG A 50 14.96 7.04 -9.56
CA ARG A 50 15.13 8.08 -10.60
C ARG A 50 15.97 9.28 -10.14
N ARG A 51 16.64 9.18 -8.99
CA ARG A 51 17.50 10.22 -8.41
C ARG A 51 16.78 11.54 -8.07
N VAL A 52 15.49 11.48 -7.81
CA VAL A 52 14.76 12.65 -7.26
C VAL A 52 15.19 12.86 -5.81
N GLY A 53 15.40 14.11 -5.40
CA GLY A 53 15.77 14.44 -4.01
C GLY A 53 14.72 13.92 -3.02
N PHE A 54 15.16 13.15 -2.02
CA PHE A 54 14.28 12.46 -1.07
C PHE A 54 13.32 13.39 -0.31
N ARG A 55 13.80 14.60 0.09
CA ARG A 55 12.96 15.60 0.77
C ARG A 55 11.81 16.08 -0.11
N ARG A 56 12.08 16.27 -1.40
CA ARG A 56 11.08 16.70 -2.38
C ARG A 56 10.06 15.59 -2.65
N ALA A 57 10.53 14.34 -2.76
CA ALA A 57 9.66 13.19 -2.96
C ALA A 57 8.71 12.98 -1.77
N MET A 58 9.24 12.98 -0.52
CA MET A 58 8.43 12.85 0.69
C MET A 58 7.40 13.98 0.83
N LYS A 59 7.84 15.24 0.68
CA LYS A 59 6.94 16.40 0.82
C LYS A 59 5.81 16.37 -0.21
N ARG A 60 6.10 16.02 -1.46
CA ARG A 60 5.09 15.91 -2.51
C ARG A 60 4.08 14.80 -2.21
N ALA A 61 4.55 13.62 -1.77
CA ALA A 61 3.69 12.51 -1.42
C ALA A 61 2.74 12.85 -0.27
N VAL A 62 3.25 13.49 0.79
CA VAL A 62 2.44 13.94 1.92
C VAL A 62 1.38 14.96 1.48
N GLN A 63 1.77 15.96 0.70
CA GLN A 63 0.84 16.99 0.21
C GLN A 63 -0.26 16.39 -0.68
N SER A 64 0.07 15.41 -1.54
CA SER A 64 -0.93 14.72 -2.37
C SER A 64 -1.92 13.94 -1.51
N ALA A 65 -1.45 13.18 -0.53
CA ALA A 65 -2.32 12.39 0.35
C ALA A 65 -3.23 13.30 1.21
N MET A 66 -2.70 14.39 1.77
CA MET A 66 -3.49 15.35 2.55
C MET A 66 -4.56 16.04 1.70
N ARG A 67 -4.26 16.39 0.46
CA ARG A 67 -5.22 17.01 -0.49
C ARG A 67 -6.40 16.08 -0.80
N LEU A 68 -6.18 14.78 -0.82
CA LEU A 68 -7.20 13.77 -1.12
C LEU A 68 -8.00 13.29 0.09
N GLY A 69 -7.73 13.86 1.26
CA GLY A 69 -8.53 13.68 2.46
C GLY A 69 -7.92 12.75 3.52
N ALA A 70 -6.64 12.43 3.45
CA ALA A 70 -5.94 11.82 4.59
C ALA A 70 -5.89 12.81 5.76
N GLN A 71 -6.18 12.35 6.97
CA GLN A 71 -6.15 13.20 8.17
C GLN A 71 -4.72 13.38 8.73
N GLY A 72 -3.83 12.50 8.34
CA GLY A 72 -2.43 12.60 8.66
C GLY A 72 -1.58 11.55 7.95
N VAL A 73 -0.34 11.91 7.67
CA VAL A 73 0.62 11.05 6.99
C VAL A 73 1.98 11.17 7.68
N ARG A 74 2.63 10.04 7.87
CA ARG A 74 4.01 9.96 8.32
C ARG A 74 4.80 9.10 7.36
N ILE A 75 5.92 9.62 6.88
CA ILE A 75 6.84 8.91 6.00
C ILE A 75 8.20 8.86 6.68
N ASN A 76 8.84 7.71 6.64
CA ASN A 76 10.18 7.49 7.15
C ASN A 76 11.05 6.87 6.05
N CYS A 77 12.18 7.49 5.74
CA CYS A 77 13.16 7.00 4.79
C CYS A 77 14.48 6.74 5.52
N ALA A 78 15.01 5.53 5.40
CA ALA A 78 16.23 5.10 6.05
C ALA A 78 17.22 4.50 5.06
N GLY A 79 18.48 4.92 5.11
CA GLY A 79 19.54 4.44 4.23
C GLY A 79 20.52 5.53 3.85
N ARG A 80 21.25 5.33 2.76
CA ARG A 80 22.20 6.31 2.20
C ARG A 80 21.47 7.38 1.38
N LEU A 81 20.79 8.28 2.08
CA LEU A 81 19.95 9.32 1.46
C LEU A 81 20.78 10.30 0.65
N GLY A 82 20.44 10.42 -0.64
CA GLY A 82 21.18 11.30 -1.57
C GLY A 82 22.60 10.84 -1.89
N GLY A 83 22.94 9.56 -1.64
CA GLY A 83 24.27 9.01 -1.88
C GLY A 83 25.29 9.31 -0.76
N ALA A 84 24.84 9.77 0.41
CA ALA A 84 25.72 10.01 1.55
C ALA A 84 26.43 8.70 1.98
N GLU A 85 27.69 8.80 2.41
CA GLU A 85 28.46 7.63 2.88
C GLU A 85 27.86 7.04 4.15
N ILE A 86 27.38 7.89 5.05
CA ILE A 86 26.77 7.47 6.31
C ILE A 86 25.26 7.38 6.10
N ALA A 87 24.70 6.20 6.39
CA ALA A 87 23.27 5.99 6.39
C ALA A 87 22.62 6.77 7.53
N ARG A 88 21.48 7.35 7.25
CA ARG A 88 20.67 8.05 8.24
C ARG A 88 19.19 7.83 8.00
N THR A 89 18.40 8.10 9.02
CA THR A 89 16.95 8.06 8.94
C THR A 89 16.40 9.48 8.96
N GLU A 90 15.60 9.80 7.97
CA GLU A 90 14.85 11.05 7.90
C GLU A 90 13.37 10.77 7.82
N TRP A 91 12.57 11.56 8.53
CA TRP A 91 11.12 11.41 8.53
C TRP A 91 10.43 12.74 8.26
N TYR A 92 9.25 12.65 7.70
CA TYR A 92 8.36 13.78 7.50
C TYR A 92 6.94 13.40 7.93
N ARG A 93 6.28 14.30 8.66
CA ARG A 93 4.91 14.08 9.14
C ARG A 93 4.09 15.34 8.94
N GLU A 94 2.85 15.15 8.53
CA GLU A 94 1.85 16.20 8.45
C GLU A 94 0.52 15.67 8.99
N GLY A 95 -0.21 16.51 9.71
CA GLY A 95 -1.43 16.10 10.38
C GLY A 95 -1.21 15.21 11.61
N ARG A 96 -2.25 14.48 12.00
CA ARG A 96 -2.28 13.61 13.17
C ARG A 96 -2.10 12.15 12.72
N VAL A 97 -1.21 11.40 13.37
CA VAL A 97 -1.04 9.95 13.14
C VAL A 97 -1.06 9.25 14.50
N PRO A 98 -2.24 8.85 15.00
CA PRO A 98 -2.42 8.30 16.36
C PRO A 98 -2.13 6.80 16.37
N LEU A 99 -0.84 6.39 16.49
CA LEU A 99 -0.43 4.98 16.47
C LEU A 99 -0.87 4.18 17.72
N HIS A 100 -1.25 4.85 18.79
CA HIS A 100 -1.67 4.21 20.04
C HIS A 100 -3.20 4.15 20.22
N THR A 101 -3.96 4.66 19.29
CA THR A 101 -5.43 4.68 19.34
C THR A 101 -5.99 3.49 18.56
N LEU A 102 -6.61 2.51 19.25
CA LEU A 102 -7.14 1.29 18.64
C LEU A 102 -8.28 1.55 17.65
N ARG A 103 -9.07 2.60 17.87
CA ARG A 103 -10.16 2.98 16.96
C ARG A 103 -9.70 3.76 15.73
N ALA A 104 -8.41 4.09 15.63
CA ALA A 104 -7.86 4.81 14.49
C ALA A 104 -7.60 3.86 13.32
N GLU A 105 -8.13 4.20 12.16
CA GLU A 105 -7.82 3.50 10.92
C GLU A 105 -6.50 4.05 10.35
N VAL A 106 -5.41 3.32 10.60
CA VAL A 106 -4.07 3.66 10.12
C VAL A 106 -3.62 2.60 9.13
N ASP A 107 -3.45 3.00 7.89
CA ASP A 107 -2.89 2.17 6.85
C ASP A 107 -1.36 2.21 6.89
N TYR A 108 -0.71 1.05 6.68
CA TYR A 108 0.74 0.92 6.70
C TYR A 108 1.26 0.31 5.40
N GLY A 109 2.30 0.90 4.86
CA GLY A 109 2.98 0.38 3.68
C GLY A 109 4.49 0.54 3.78
N GLU A 110 5.20 -0.41 3.22
CA GLU A 110 6.65 -0.36 3.10
C GLU A 110 7.11 -0.69 1.69
N ALA A 111 8.21 -0.07 1.28
CA ALA A 111 8.89 -0.33 0.03
C ALA A 111 10.39 -0.12 0.18
N THR A 112 11.16 -0.74 -0.69
CA THR A 112 12.60 -0.58 -0.75
C THR A 112 12.99 -0.03 -2.12
N ALA A 113 13.71 1.09 -2.13
CA ALA A 113 14.30 1.66 -3.34
C ALA A 113 15.72 1.12 -3.51
N GLN A 114 15.97 0.49 -4.66
CA GLN A 114 17.31 0.03 -5.02
C GLN A 114 18.05 1.14 -5.75
N THR A 115 19.00 1.76 -5.08
CA THR A 115 19.82 2.81 -5.66
C THR A 115 21.23 2.32 -5.97
N THR A 116 21.99 3.06 -6.78
CA THR A 116 23.40 2.75 -7.09
C THR A 116 24.28 2.74 -5.84
N TYR A 117 23.86 3.41 -4.75
CA TYR A 117 24.58 3.49 -3.48
C TYR A 117 24.12 2.49 -2.43
N GLY A 118 23.11 1.67 -2.75
CA GLY A 118 22.52 0.68 -1.84
C GLY A 118 21.00 0.80 -1.74
N ALA A 119 20.41 0.02 -0.85
CA ALA A 119 18.99 -0.01 -0.61
C ALA A 119 18.56 1.10 0.37
N ILE A 120 17.44 1.75 0.08
CA ILE A 120 16.79 2.73 0.95
C ILE A 120 15.43 2.16 1.35
N GLY A 121 15.22 1.93 2.64
CA GLY A 121 13.93 1.50 3.19
C GLY A 121 12.98 2.69 3.37
N ILE A 122 11.73 2.52 2.94
CA ILE A 122 10.68 3.53 3.06
C ILE A 122 9.53 2.91 3.83
N LYS A 123 9.03 3.61 4.85
CA LYS A 123 7.87 3.23 5.64
C LYS A 123 6.87 4.37 5.65
N VAL A 124 5.61 4.07 5.39
CA VAL A 124 4.53 5.05 5.29
C VAL A 124 3.39 4.65 6.21
N TRP A 125 2.86 5.60 6.96
CA TRP A 125 1.65 5.48 7.76
C TRP A 125 0.67 6.55 7.30
N VAL A 126 -0.53 6.14 6.95
CA VAL A 126 -1.61 7.04 6.51
C VAL A 126 -2.78 6.90 7.46
N PHE A 127 -3.12 7.97 8.15
CA PHE A 127 -4.30 8.01 9.01
C PHE A 127 -5.51 8.44 8.18
N LYS A 128 -6.47 7.54 8.01
CA LYS A 128 -7.70 7.75 7.22
C LYS A 128 -8.83 8.33 8.06
N GLY A 129 -8.89 8.01 9.35
CA GLY A 129 -9.92 8.48 10.26
C GLY A 129 -10.09 7.59 11.47
N GLU A 130 -11.09 7.88 12.28
CA GLU A 130 -11.47 7.05 13.44
C GLU A 130 -12.77 6.32 13.12
N VAL A 131 -12.81 5.02 13.41
CA VAL A 131 -14.01 4.19 13.30
C VAL A 131 -14.71 4.18 14.67
N ILE A 132 -15.83 4.89 14.76
CA ILE A 132 -16.62 4.99 15.98
C ILE A 132 -17.88 4.16 15.80
N GLY A 133 -18.13 3.22 16.72
CA GLY A 133 -19.35 2.41 16.75
C GLY A 133 -19.40 1.24 15.78
N HIS A 134 -18.31 0.87 15.14
CA HIS A 134 -18.22 -0.31 14.30
C HIS A 134 -17.03 -1.18 14.70
N ASP A 135 -17.24 -2.49 14.81
CA ASP A 135 -16.16 -3.45 15.04
C ASP A 135 -15.27 -3.50 13.77
N PRO A 136 -13.98 -3.10 13.83
CA PRO A 136 -13.08 -3.14 12.68
C PRO A 136 -12.94 -4.55 12.07
N MET A 137 -13.10 -5.59 12.90
CA MET A 137 -13.03 -6.99 12.49
C MET A 137 -14.33 -7.51 11.85
N ALA A 138 -15.43 -6.77 11.95
CA ALA A 138 -16.71 -7.21 11.38
C ALA A 138 -16.72 -7.25 9.85
N GLN A 139 -15.91 -6.44 9.20
CA GLN A 139 -15.77 -6.47 7.74
C GLN A 139 -15.02 -7.70 7.27
N ASP A 140 -13.95 -8.07 7.96
CA ASP A 140 -13.16 -9.27 7.64
C ASP A 140 -13.98 -10.54 7.89
N LYS A 141 -14.81 -10.58 8.96
CA LYS A 141 -15.74 -11.68 9.23
C LYS A 141 -16.79 -11.81 8.13
N ARG A 142 -17.36 -10.72 7.64
CA ARG A 142 -18.35 -10.74 6.53
C ARG A 142 -17.72 -11.21 5.22
N LEU A 143 -16.50 -10.81 4.93
CA LEU A 143 -15.74 -11.27 3.77
C LEU A 143 -15.41 -12.77 3.88
N ALA A 144 -15.01 -13.25 5.05
CA ALA A 144 -14.75 -14.66 5.32
C ALA A 144 -16.02 -15.51 5.20
N GLU A 145 -17.15 -15.03 5.70
CA GLU A 145 -18.45 -15.70 5.57
C GLU A 145 -18.95 -15.78 4.12
N GLN A 146 -18.74 -14.73 3.33
CA GLN A 146 -19.11 -14.73 1.90
C GLN A 146 -18.25 -15.69 1.06
N THR A 147 -17.01 -15.91 1.45
CA THR A 147 -16.09 -16.86 0.78
C THR A 147 -16.31 -18.31 1.25
N SER A 148 -16.91 -18.53 2.43
CA SER A 148 -17.18 -19.85 2.99
C SER A 148 -18.57 -20.41 2.66
N SER A 149 -19.43 -19.67 1.96
CA SER A 149 -20.75 -20.17 1.56
C SER A 149 -20.58 -21.29 0.52
N PRO A 150 -21.00 -22.54 0.83
CA PRO A 150 -20.95 -23.63 -0.14
C PRO A 150 -21.91 -23.32 -1.31
N ALA A 151 -21.47 -23.58 -2.52
CA ALA A 151 -22.27 -23.44 -3.72
C ALA A 151 -23.57 -24.22 -3.59
N PRO A 152 -24.73 -23.70 -4.05
CA PRO A 152 -26.00 -24.42 -4.01
C PRO A 152 -25.84 -25.73 -4.79
N ARG A 153 -26.07 -26.85 -4.11
CA ARG A 153 -26.13 -28.17 -4.75
C ARG A 153 -27.29 -28.11 -5.74
N GLY A 154 -26.98 -28.14 -7.03
CA GLY A 154 -27.98 -28.31 -8.06
C GLY A 154 -28.68 -29.64 -7.84
N ASN A 155 -30.02 -29.60 -7.60
CA ASN A 155 -30.88 -30.76 -7.69
C ASN A 155 -30.96 -31.16 -9.16
N GLY A 156 -30.46 -32.37 -9.45
CA GLY A 156 -30.73 -33.09 -10.69
C GLY A 156 -32.14 -33.68 -10.68
#